data_28cc7b0a7fa98b412e493dc673a4b7f6
#
_entry.id   28cc7b0a7fa98b412e493dc673a4b7f6
#
_cell.length_a   1.000
_cell.length_b   1.000
_cell.length_c   1.000
_cell.angle_alpha   90.00
_cell.angle_beta   90.00
_cell.angle_gamma   90.00
#
_symmetry.space_group_name_H-M   'P 1'
#
loop_
_entity.id
_entity.type
_entity.pdbx_description
1 polymer ?
#
loop_
_entity_poly.entity_id
_entity_poly.type
_entity_poly.pdbx_seq_one_letter_code
_entity_poly.pdbx_strand_id
1 'polypeptide(L)'
;MTTLALAPRLDLMHAEHACTEIRACAGQDLVLDAGRVTHLGALGLQILLAAARSWRDAGLALTIAPRSTAFDDALVLFGLPLAALQSEGIA
;
A
#
# COMPACT_ATOMS: atom_id res chain seq x y z
N MET A 1 -15.89 -0.79 4.22
CA MET A 1 -14.42 -0.90 4.33
C MET A 1 -13.97 -2.28 3.87
N THR A 2 -12.96 -2.33 3.04
CA THR A 2 -12.42 -3.58 2.49
C THR A 2 -10.99 -3.75 2.99
N THR A 3 -10.61 -4.98 3.28
CA THR A 3 -9.23 -5.33 3.65
C THR A 3 -8.63 -6.21 2.55
N LEU A 4 -7.43 -5.83 2.09
CA LEU A 4 -6.67 -6.58 1.11
C LEU A 4 -5.32 -6.96 1.72
N ALA A 5 -5.03 -8.25 1.76
CA ALA A 5 -3.73 -8.72 2.22
C ALA A 5 -2.70 -8.61 1.09
N LEU A 6 -1.59 -7.94 1.38
CA LEU A 6 -0.49 -7.83 0.43
C LEU A 6 0.31 -9.12 0.40
N ALA A 7 0.80 -9.48 -0.78
CA ALA A 7 1.67 -10.65 -0.95
C ALA A 7 2.98 -10.45 -0.19
N PRO A 8 3.65 -11.54 0.21
CA PRO A 8 4.92 -11.43 0.95
C PRO A 8 6.00 -10.65 0.20
N ARG A 9 6.01 -10.71 -1.13
CA ARG A 9 6.99 -9.99 -1.94
C ARG A 9 6.28 -9.00 -2.85
N LEU A 10 6.65 -7.73 -2.71
CA LEU A 10 6.17 -6.66 -3.58
C LEU A 10 7.33 -6.23 -4.48
N ASP A 11 7.70 -7.13 -5.39
CA ASP A 11 8.80 -6.95 -6.34
C ASP A 11 8.27 -6.92 -7.78
N LEU A 12 9.19 -6.88 -8.74
CA LEU A 12 8.84 -6.79 -10.15
C LEU A 12 7.90 -7.91 -10.62
N MET A 13 8.12 -9.13 -10.13
CA MET A 13 7.31 -10.29 -10.56
C MET A 13 5.88 -10.24 -10.03
N HIS A 14 5.66 -9.56 -8.90
CA HIS A 14 4.35 -9.53 -8.23
C HIS A 14 3.64 -8.19 -8.37
N ALA A 15 4.30 -7.20 -8.96
CA ALA A 15 3.80 -5.84 -9.04
C ALA A 15 2.48 -5.72 -9.82
N GLU A 16 2.38 -6.40 -10.94
CA GLU A 16 1.17 -6.36 -11.78
C GLU A 16 -0.03 -6.94 -11.05
N HIS A 17 0.16 -8.06 -10.36
CA HIS A 17 -0.90 -8.68 -9.59
C HIS A 17 -1.35 -7.77 -8.44
N ALA A 18 -0.41 -7.19 -7.69
CA ALA A 18 -0.73 -6.26 -6.62
C ALA A 18 -1.50 -5.05 -7.14
N CYS A 19 -1.09 -4.51 -8.27
CA CYS A 19 -1.77 -3.38 -8.91
C CYS A 19 -3.21 -3.72 -9.29
N THR A 20 -3.42 -4.90 -9.87
CA THR A 20 -4.75 -5.39 -10.25
C THR A 20 -5.65 -5.56 -9.05
N GLU A 21 -5.14 -6.16 -7.98
CA GLU A 21 -5.91 -6.35 -6.74
C GLU A 21 -6.31 -5.03 -6.10
N ILE A 22 -5.39 -4.07 -6.04
CA ILE A 22 -5.67 -2.75 -5.48
C ILE A 22 -6.73 -2.03 -6.32
N ARG A 23 -6.61 -2.07 -7.64
CA ARG A 23 -7.61 -1.46 -8.53
C ARG A 23 -8.99 -2.04 -8.36
N ALA A 24 -9.08 -3.34 -8.09
CA ALA A 24 -10.36 -3.99 -7.84
C ALA A 24 -11.06 -3.46 -6.59
N CYS A 25 -10.33 -2.82 -5.68
CA CYS A 25 -10.86 -2.21 -4.47
C CYS A 25 -11.18 -0.72 -4.63
N ALA A 26 -11.12 -0.18 -5.84
CA ALA A 26 -11.39 1.24 -6.09
C ALA A 26 -12.83 1.61 -5.71
N GLY A 27 -13.00 2.85 -5.26
CA GLY A 27 -14.32 3.38 -4.93
C GLY A 27 -14.77 3.13 -3.49
N GLN A 28 -13.91 2.60 -2.65
CA GLN A 28 -14.23 2.33 -1.24
C GLN A 28 -13.00 2.53 -0.35
N ASP A 29 -13.23 2.76 0.93
CA ASP A 29 -12.15 2.81 1.91
C ASP A 29 -11.45 1.46 1.94
N LEU A 30 -10.12 1.48 2.02
CA LEU A 30 -9.32 0.27 1.91
C LEU A 30 -8.30 0.19 3.04
N VAL A 31 -8.17 -1.00 3.61
CA VAL A 31 -7.09 -1.36 4.51
C VAL A 31 -6.18 -2.36 3.79
N LEU A 32 -4.90 -2.02 3.67
CA LEU A 32 -3.90 -2.94 3.15
C LEU A 32 -3.21 -3.63 4.33
N ASP A 33 -3.35 -4.94 4.42
CA ASP A 33 -2.68 -5.74 5.43
C ASP A 33 -1.27 -6.09 4.92
N ALA A 34 -0.26 -5.46 5.50
CA ALA A 34 1.14 -5.66 5.15
C ALA A 34 1.88 -6.52 6.18
N GLY A 35 1.15 -7.27 7.00
CA GLY A 35 1.75 -8.09 8.05
C GLY A 35 2.61 -9.24 7.54
N ARG A 36 2.38 -9.70 6.31
CA ARG A 36 3.14 -10.78 5.70
C ARG A 36 4.27 -10.32 4.79
N VAL A 37 4.42 -9.04 4.58
CA VAL A 37 5.42 -8.51 3.66
C VAL A 37 6.82 -8.80 4.19
N THR A 38 7.61 -9.53 3.40
CA THR A 38 9.01 -9.86 3.71
C THR A 38 9.97 -9.05 2.84
N HIS A 39 9.49 -8.52 1.72
CA HIS A 39 10.30 -7.72 0.82
C HIS A 39 9.44 -6.66 0.14
N LEU A 40 9.83 -5.39 0.30
CA LEU A 40 9.23 -4.26 -0.38
C LEU A 40 10.31 -3.58 -1.23
N GLY A 41 10.26 -3.81 -2.55
CA GLY A 41 11.17 -3.18 -3.50
C GLY A 41 10.66 -1.83 -3.96
N ALA A 42 11.49 -1.13 -4.73
CA ALA A 42 11.18 0.22 -5.22
C ALA A 42 9.89 0.24 -6.05
N LEU A 43 9.67 -0.77 -6.89
CA LEU A 43 8.48 -0.83 -7.74
C LEU A 43 7.21 -1.05 -6.91
N GLY A 44 7.25 -1.93 -5.91
CA GLY A 44 6.15 -2.10 -4.98
C GLY A 44 5.83 -0.82 -4.23
N LEU A 45 6.86 -0.11 -3.83
CA LEU A 45 6.71 1.18 -3.16
C LEU A 45 6.03 2.20 -4.07
N GLN A 46 6.40 2.26 -5.36
CA GLN A 46 5.77 3.16 -6.32
C GLN A 46 4.29 2.83 -6.51
N ILE A 47 3.92 1.56 -6.52
CA ILE A 47 2.52 1.14 -6.61
C ILE A 47 1.74 1.63 -5.40
N LEU A 48 2.30 1.50 -4.21
CA LEU A 48 1.64 1.98 -2.99
C LEU A 48 1.51 3.50 -2.97
N LEU A 49 2.52 4.22 -3.43
CA LEU A 49 2.46 5.68 -3.55
C LEU A 49 1.36 6.11 -4.53
N ALA A 50 1.27 5.43 -5.67
CA ALA A 50 0.23 5.71 -6.67
C ALA A 50 -1.16 5.41 -6.11
N ALA A 51 -1.32 4.32 -5.37
CA ALA A 51 -2.58 3.99 -4.71
C ALA A 51 -2.98 5.06 -3.70
N ALA A 52 -2.05 5.49 -2.85
CA ALA A 52 -2.31 6.54 -1.87
C ALA A 52 -2.79 7.83 -2.54
N ARG A 53 -2.15 8.20 -3.63
CA ARG A 53 -2.54 9.38 -4.40
C ARG A 53 -3.94 9.24 -4.98
N SER A 54 -4.24 8.08 -5.56
CA SER A 54 -5.54 7.80 -6.16
C SER A 54 -6.67 7.87 -5.12
N TRP A 55 -6.46 7.25 -3.96
CA TRP A 55 -7.44 7.28 -2.86
C TRP A 55 -7.61 8.68 -2.30
N ARG A 56 -6.52 9.41 -2.16
CA ARG A 56 -6.55 10.81 -1.69
C ARG A 56 -7.34 11.70 -2.64
N ASP A 57 -7.11 11.56 -3.94
CA ASP A 57 -7.83 12.34 -4.95
C ASP A 57 -9.32 12.00 -4.98
N ALA A 58 -9.67 10.76 -4.66
CA ALA A 58 -11.07 10.32 -4.58
C ALA A 58 -11.73 10.64 -3.24
N GLY A 59 -11.00 11.20 -2.27
CA GLY A 59 -11.53 11.49 -0.94
C GLY A 59 -11.78 10.25 -0.10
N LEU A 60 -11.11 9.13 -0.38
CA LEU A 60 -11.29 7.86 0.29
C LEU A 60 -10.09 7.55 1.19
N ALA A 61 -10.34 6.80 2.26
CA ALA A 61 -9.30 6.41 3.20
C ALA A 61 -8.52 5.20 2.68
N LEU A 62 -7.21 5.24 2.85
CA LEU A 62 -6.31 4.12 2.60
C LEU A 62 -5.38 3.99 3.79
N THR A 63 -5.45 2.86 4.46
CA THR A 63 -4.65 2.58 5.66
C THR A 63 -3.81 1.33 5.44
N ILE A 64 -2.58 1.34 5.93
CA ILE A 64 -1.71 0.16 5.88
C ILE A 64 -1.49 -0.33 7.31
N ALA A 65 -2.17 -1.41 7.67
CA ALA A 65 -2.09 -2.00 9.00
C ALA A 65 -2.67 -3.44 8.97
N PRO A 66 -2.06 -4.40 9.67
CA PRO A 66 -0.76 -4.28 10.34
C PRO A 66 0.38 -4.16 9.34
N ARG A 67 1.59 -3.90 9.83
CA ARG A 67 2.80 -3.85 9.02
C ARG A 67 3.84 -4.77 9.62
N SER A 68 4.55 -5.50 8.75
CA SER A 68 5.70 -6.29 9.16
C SER A 68 6.88 -5.39 9.48
N THR A 69 7.85 -5.92 10.21
CA THR A 69 9.12 -5.22 10.45
C THR A 69 9.83 -4.93 9.13
N ALA A 70 9.83 -5.89 8.20
CA ALA A 70 10.44 -5.70 6.88
C ALA A 70 9.82 -4.55 6.11
N PHE A 71 8.49 -4.38 6.20
CA PHE A 71 7.80 -3.26 5.56
C PHE A 71 8.25 -1.93 6.14
N ASP A 72 8.24 -1.80 7.46
CA ASP A 72 8.65 -0.57 8.14
C ASP A 72 10.12 -0.26 7.89
N ASP A 73 10.99 -1.26 7.92
CA ASP A 73 12.43 -1.10 7.63
C ASP A 73 12.65 -0.59 6.21
N ALA A 74 11.88 -1.09 5.25
CA ALA A 74 11.98 -0.63 3.87
C ALA A 74 11.61 0.86 3.74
N LEU A 75 10.58 1.32 4.44
CA LEU A 75 10.22 2.74 4.44
C LEU A 75 11.34 3.61 4.97
N VAL A 76 11.99 3.18 6.04
CA VAL A 76 13.16 3.89 6.60
C VAL A 76 14.27 3.95 5.58
N LEU A 77 14.56 2.84 4.93
CA LEU A 77 15.63 2.75 3.93
C LEU A 77 15.37 3.68 2.73
N PHE A 78 14.11 3.77 2.28
CA PHE A 78 13.75 4.67 1.19
C PHE A 78 13.52 6.12 1.64
N GLY A 79 13.58 6.39 2.93
CA GLY A 79 13.41 7.74 3.46
C GLY A 79 11.97 8.27 3.34
N LEU A 80 10.97 7.38 3.39
CA LEU A 80 9.57 7.77 3.24
C LEU A 80 8.80 7.60 4.54
N PRO A 81 8.00 8.60 4.94
CA PRO A 81 7.09 8.43 6.05
C PRO A 81 5.88 7.56 5.64
N LEU A 82 5.33 6.83 6.58
CA LEU A 82 4.14 6.01 6.33
C LEU A 82 2.98 6.85 5.78
N ALA A 83 2.84 8.08 6.24
CA ALA A 83 1.78 8.98 5.79
C ALA A 83 1.77 9.20 4.27
N ALA A 84 2.94 9.09 3.61
CA ALA A 84 3.03 9.21 2.16
C ALA A 84 2.32 8.07 1.42
N LEU A 85 2.13 6.92 2.09
CA LEU A 85 1.50 5.73 1.53
C LEU A 85 0.04 5.58 1.96
N GLN A 86 -0.50 6.54 2.66
CA GLN A 86 -1.86 6.47 3.20
C GLN A 86 -2.68 7.68 2.80
N SER A 87 -3.99 7.56 2.97
CA SER A 87 -4.95 8.63 2.78
C SER A 87 -5.93 8.62 3.94
N GLU A 88 -6.21 9.79 4.50
CA GLU A 88 -7.18 9.91 5.60
C GLU A 88 -8.62 9.97 5.11
N GLY A 89 -8.80 10.10 3.81
CA GLY A 89 -10.11 10.27 3.23
C GLY A 89 -10.58 11.72 3.32
N ILE A 90 -11.90 11.92 3.35
CA ILE A 90 -12.50 13.25 3.50
C ILE A 90 -12.50 13.61 4.99
N ALA A 91 -11.84 14.67 5.30
CA ALA A 91 -11.81 15.17 6.68
C ALA A 91 -13.11 15.88 7.03
#